data_b9dbb6fb34f69744050713c697c4e007
#
_entry.id   b9dbb6fb34f69744050713c697c4e007
#
_cell.length_a   1.000
_cell.length_b   1.000
_cell.length_c   1.000
_cell.angle_alpha   90.00
_cell.angle_beta   90.00
_cell.angle_gamma   90.00
#
_symmetry.space_group_name_H-M   'P 1'
#
loop_
_entity.id
_entity.type
_entity.pdbx_description
1 polymer ?
#
loop_
_entity_poly.entity_id
_entity_poly.type
_entity_poly.pdbx_seq_one_letter_code
_entity_poly.pdbx_strand_id
1 'polypeptide(L)'
;MAKQHAPATLRNRDAIAQVLAREFPAQGRVLEIASGTGEHAAFFAERFPALEWQPSDPSGEALASIAAYRVDYPGGNLAGPVLLDAAAPEGWPVAAAEAIVCINMVHISPWEATLGLFAGAARLLDRHGGPLILYGPYLEQGVDTAPSNLEFDASLKARDGRWGLREAEALDRLAARNDMARSARYGLPTNNITLVYRPRAKAA
;
A
#
# COMPACT_ATOMS: atom_id res chain seq x y z
N MET A 1 -5.75 -7.91 -23.15
CA MET A 1 -6.56 -8.43 -22.03
C MET A 1 -7.46 -7.31 -21.53
N ALA A 2 -8.61 -7.61 -20.92
CA ALA A 2 -9.53 -6.59 -20.42
C ALA A 2 -9.01 -6.02 -19.10
N LYS A 3 -9.21 -4.70 -18.91
CA LYS A 3 -9.02 -4.04 -17.61
C LYS A 3 -9.95 -4.66 -16.59
N GLN A 4 -9.43 -4.98 -15.42
CA GLN A 4 -10.26 -5.33 -14.26
C GLN A 4 -10.78 -4.05 -13.59
N HIS A 5 -11.90 -4.15 -12.90
CA HIS A 5 -12.52 -3.03 -12.21
C HIS A 5 -12.82 -3.39 -10.75
N ALA A 6 -12.49 -2.49 -9.84
CA ALA A 6 -12.79 -2.65 -8.43
C ALA A 6 -13.66 -1.47 -7.93
N PRO A 7 -14.95 -1.69 -7.67
CA PRO A 7 -15.87 -0.61 -7.25
C PRO A 7 -15.41 0.15 -6.00
N ALA A 8 -14.58 -0.46 -5.16
CA ALA A 8 -13.99 0.20 -3.99
C ALA A 8 -13.04 1.34 -4.37
N THR A 9 -12.30 1.22 -5.49
CA THR A 9 -11.35 2.22 -5.95
C THR A 9 -12.00 3.58 -6.17
N LEU A 10 -13.13 3.62 -6.85
CA LEU A 10 -13.86 4.87 -7.09
C LEU A 10 -14.31 5.56 -5.80
N ARG A 11 -14.60 4.79 -4.74
CA ARG A 11 -15.09 5.36 -3.48
C ARG A 11 -13.98 5.91 -2.58
N ASN A 12 -12.77 5.40 -2.68
CA ASN A 12 -11.70 5.73 -1.74
C ASN A 12 -10.53 6.53 -2.34
N ARG A 13 -10.33 6.49 -3.66
CA ARG A 13 -9.15 7.05 -4.33
C ARG A 13 -8.92 8.53 -4.02
N ASP A 14 -9.97 9.35 -4.00
CA ASP A 14 -9.85 10.80 -3.76
C ASP A 14 -9.44 11.09 -2.31
N ALA A 15 -10.03 10.38 -1.34
CA ALA A 15 -9.67 10.51 0.07
C ALA A 15 -8.24 10.02 0.34
N ILE A 16 -7.82 8.92 -0.29
CA ILE A 16 -6.44 8.44 -0.23
C ILE A 16 -5.50 9.48 -0.84
N ALA A 17 -5.81 10.02 -2.03
CA ALA A 17 -4.99 11.02 -2.71
C ALA A 17 -4.73 12.27 -1.85
N GLN A 18 -5.70 12.70 -1.03
CA GLN A 18 -5.51 13.83 -0.10
C GLN A 18 -4.46 13.53 0.97
N VAL A 19 -4.37 12.30 1.46
CA VAL A 19 -3.32 11.88 2.40
C VAL A 19 -2.00 11.77 1.68
N LEU A 20 -1.97 11.13 0.50
CA LEU A 20 -0.75 10.99 -0.29
C LEU A 20 -0.12 12.36 -0.62
N ALA A 21 -0.93 13.37 -0.95
CA ALA A 21 -0.46 14.72 -1.22
C ALA A 21 0.23 15.41 -0.04
N ARG A 22 -0.05 14.98 1.20
CA ARG A 22 0.59 15.50 2.43
C ARG A 22 1.88 14.79 2.78
N GLU A 23 1.97 13.52 2.41
CA GLU A 23 3.01 12.61 2.88
C GLU A 23 4.11 12.34 1.84
N PHE A 24 3.80 12.50 0.55
CA PHE A 24 4.74 12.22 -0.52
C PHE A 24 5.84 13.26 -0.63
N PRO A 25 7.03 12.86 -1.08
CA PRO A 25 8.06 13.77 -1.54
C PRO A 25 7.60 14.51 -2.81
N ALA A 26 8.26 15.64 -3.12
CA ALA A 26 7.92 16.45 -4.29
C ALA A 26 8.19 15.75 -5.63
N GLN A 27 9.13 14.80 -5.65
CA GLN A 27 9.55 14.03 -6.84
C GLN A 27 10.16 12.69 -6.42
N GLY A 28 10.31 11.79 -7.38
CA GLY A 28 10.92 10.48 -7.17
C GLY A 28 9.97 9.34 -7.57
N ARG A 29 10.30 8.13 -7.14
CA ARG A 29 9.52 6.92 -7.45
C ARG A 29 8.64 6.52 -6.27
N VAL A 30 7.36 6.26 -6.57
CA VAL A 30 6.43 5.62 -5.65
C VAL A 30 6.26 4.17 -6.08
N LEU A 31 6.58 3.24 -5.18
CA LEU A 31 6.29 1.82 -5.37
C LEU A 31 4.93 1.49 -4.75
N GLU A 32 3.99 1.03 -5.57
CA GLU A 32 2.71 0.51 -5.10
C GLU A 32 2.77 -1.02 -5.00
N ILE A 33 2.57 -1.53 -3.79
CA ILE A 33 2.56 -2.97 -3.50
C ILE A 33 1.14 -3.51 -3.60
N ALA A 34 0.97 -4.61 -4.33
CA ALA A 34 -0.32 -5.27 -4.59
C ALA A 34 -1.33 -4.31 -5.23
N SER A 35 -0.98 -3.79 -6.41
CA SER A 35 -1.79 -2.81 -7.16
C SER A 35 -3.11 -3.38 -7.69
N GLY A 36 -3.32 -4.70 -7.64
CA GLY A 36 -4.55 -5.38 -8.02
C GLY A 36 -5.01 -5.04 -9.44
N THR A 37 -6.14 -4.37 -9.58
CA THR A 37 -6.69 -4.02 -10.90
C THR A 37 -5.84 -3.01 -11.68
N GLY A 38 -5.06 -2.15 -11.00
CA GLY A 38 -4.32 -1.06 -11.60
C GLY A 38 -5.07 0.28 -11.68
N GLU A 39 -6.35 0.32 -11.27
CA GLU A 39 -7.13 1.57 -11.28
C GLU A 39 -6.55 2.64 -10.36
N HIS A 40 -6.10 2.26 -9.15
CA HIS A 40 -5.41 3.18 -8.25
C HIS A 40 -4.13 3.70 -8.86
N ALA A 41 -3.29 2.81 -9.42
CA ALA A 41 -2.03 3.18 -10.03
C ALA A 41 -2.21 4.24 -11.14
N ALA A 42 -3.15 4.04 -12.05
CA ALA A 42 -3.43 4.98 -13.13
C ALA A 42 -3.96 6.32 -12.58
N PHE A 43 -4.89 6.29 -11.62
CA PHE A 43 -5.45 7.49 -11.01
C PHE A 43 -4.39 8.30 -10.24
N PHE A 44 -3.54 7.64 -9.45
CA PHE A 44 -2.52 8.36 -8.67
C PHE A 44 -1.37 8.85 -9.55
N ALA A 45 -0.98 8.12 -10.60
CA ALA A 45 -0.01 8.62 -11.57
C ALA A 45 -0.49 9.93 -12.23
N GLU A 46 -1.79 10.01 -12.60
CA GLU A 46 -2.39 11.24 -13.13
C GLU A 46 -2.40 12.37 -12.08
N ARG A 47 -2.72 12.04 -10.84
CA ARG A 47 -2.83 13.01 -9.74
C ARG A 47 -1.48 13.57 -9.28
N PHE A 48 -0.40 12.78 -9.44
CA PHE A 48 0.96 13.11 -9.00
C PHE A 48 1.96 13.06 -10.17
N PRO A 49 1.87 13.99 -11.13
CA PRO A 49 2.66 13.91 -12.39
C PRO A 49 4.18 14.08 -12.19
N ALA A 50 4.62 14.61 -11.05
CA ALA A 50 6.05 14.74 -10.71
C ALA A 50 6.66 13.46 -10.11
N LEU A 51 5.83 12.43 -9.84
CA LEU A 51 6.25 11.15 -9.28
C LEU A 51 6.18 10.06 -10.33
N GLU A 52 7.20 9.23 -10.44
CA GLU A 52 7.15 7.99 -11.21
C GLU A 52 6.37 6.95 -10.42
N TRP A 53 5.26 6.47 -10.95
CA TRP A 53 4.43 5.46 -10.31
C TRP A 53 4.81 4.07 -10.79
N GLN A 54 5.36 3.24 -9.88
CA GLN A 54 5.74 1.85 -10.14
C GLN A 54 4.74 0.89 -9.51
N PRO A 55 3.76 0.38 -10.26
CA PRO A 55 2.84 -0.63 -9.76
C PRO A 55 3.50 -2.01 -9.69
N SER A 56 3.04 -2.83 -8.76
CA SER A 56 3.50 -4.21 -8.59
C SER A 56 2.40 -5.13 -8.08
N ASP A 57 2.47 -6.42 -8.43
CA ASP A 57 1.55 -7.44 -7.93
C ASP A 57 2.17 -8.83 -8.08
N PRO A 58 1.87 -9.82 -7.21
CA PRO A 58 2.32 -11.19 -7.38
C PRO A 58 1.50 -11.97 -8.44
N SER A 59 0.32 -11.48 -8.84
CA SER A 59 -0.58 -12.14 -9.79
C SER A 59 -0.31 -11.71 -11.22
N GLY A 60 -0.07 -12.68 -12.11
CA GLY A 60 0.06 -12.42 -13.55
C GLY A 60 -1.21 -11.82 -14.18
N GLU A 61 -2.40 -12.14 -13.62
CA GLU A 61 -3.67 -11.57 -14.06
C GLU A 61 -3.77 -10.09 -13.69
N ALA A 62 -3.38 -9.73 -12.46
CA ALA A 62 -3.30 -8.34 -12.02
C ALA A 62 -2.29 -7.55 -12.87
N LEU A 63 -1.09 -8.09 -13.12
CA LEU A 63 -0.09 -7.45 -13.96
C LEU A 63 -0.62 -7.18 -15.38
N ALA A 64 -1.39 -8.11 -15.95
CA ALA A 64 -2.01 -7.91 -17.25
C ALA A 64 -3.07 -6.79 -17.26
N SER A 65 -3.86 -6.68 -16.18
CA SER A 65 -4.83 -5.59 -16.01
C SER A 65 -4.12 -4.24 -15.85
N ILE A 66 -3.10 -4.17 -15.01
CA ILE A 66 -2.28 -2.95 -14.81
C ILE A 66 -1.65 -2.51 -16.14
N ALA A 67 -1.10 -3.44 -16.91
CA ALA A 67 -0.54 -3.15 -18.23
C ALA A 67 -1.59 -2.57 -19.18
N ALA A 68 -2.84 -3.06 -19.13
CA ALA A 68 -3.94 -2.53 -19.94
C ALA A 68 -4.33 -1.09 -19.52
N TYR A 69 -4.32 -0.78 -18.20
CA TYR A 69 -4.49 0.60 -17.73
C TYR A 69 -3.38 1.51 -18.20
N ARG A 70 -2.13 1.03 -18.16
CA ARG A 70 -0.97 1.80 -18.62
C ARG A 70 -1.03 2.13 -20.12
N VAL A 71 -1.52 1.23 -20.96
CA VAL A 71 -1.66 1.48 -22.41
C VAL A 71 -2.59 2.67 -22.70
N ASP A 72 -3.68 2.79 -21.93
CA ASP A 72 -4.66 3.87 -22.09
C ASP A 72 -4.31 5.13 -21.27
N TYR A 73 -3.27 5.07 -20.45
CA TYR A 73 -2.84 6.20 -19.64
C TYR A 73 -2.08 7.22 -20.48
N PRO A 74 -2.55 8.48 -20.57
CA PRO A 74 -1.95 9.49 -21.44
C PRO A 74 -0.64 10.09 -20.93
N GLY A 75 -0.34 9.90 -19.63
CA GLY A 75 0.87 10.44 -19.00
C GLY A 75 2.09 9.53 -19.20
N GLY A 76 3.27 10.05 -18.94
CA GLY A 76 4.55 9.34 -19.09
C GLY A 76 5.07 8.69 -17.79
N ASN A 77 4.45 8.98 -16.65
CA ASN A 77 4.96 8.64 -15.32
C ASN A 77 4.37 7.36 -14.69
N LEU A 78 3.53 6.61 -15.39
CA LEU A 78 3.09 5.28 -14.98
C LEU A 78 4.00 4.24 -15.60
N ALA A 79 4.85 3.62 -14.79
CA ALA A 79 5.77 2.56 -15.22
C ALA A 79 5.04 1.26 -15.57
N GLY A 80 5.70 0.37 -16.29
CA GLY A 80 5.21 -0.99 -16.49
C GLY A 80 5.14 -1.76 -15.17
N PRO A 81 4.12 -2.61 -14.95
CA PRO A 81 4.00 -3.36 -13.71
C PRO A 81 5.15 -4.36 -13.54
N VAL A 82 5.57 -4.58 -12.30
CA VAL A 82 6.57 -5.59 -11.96
C VAL A 82 5.98 -6.72 -11.12
N LEU A 83 6.44 -7.95 -11.38
CA LEU A 83 6.11 -9.10 -10.55
C LEU A 83 6.80 -8.92 -9.19
N LEU A 84 6.03 -8.87 -8.12
CA LEU A 84 6.54 -8.66 -6.78
C LEU A 84 5.65 -9.36 -5.76
N ASP A 85 6.24 -10.28 -5.01
CA ASP A 85 5.61 -10.90 -3.84
C ASP A 85 6.05 -10.12 -2.59
N ALA A 86 5.09 -9.55 -1.87
CA ALA A 86 5.35 -8.85 -0.62
C ALA A 86 6.00 -9.76 0.44
N ALA A 87 5.71 -11.06 0.43
CA ALA A 87 6.28 -12.03 1.37
C ALA A 87 7.75 -12.38 1.10
N ALA A 88 8.30 -12.02 -0.09
CA ALA A 88 9.66 -12.32 -0.51
C ALA A 88 10.48 -11.04 -0.77
N PRO A 89 10.76 -10.20 0.25
CA PRO A 89 11.34 -8.87 0.06
C PRO A 89 12.72 -8.87 -0.59
N GLU A 90 13.50 -9.92 -0.43
CA GLU A 90 14.83 -10.05 -1.05
C GLU A 90 14.76 -10.16 -2.59
N GLY A 91 13.64 -10.64 -3.11
CA GLY A 91 13.40 -10.79 -4.55
C GLY A 91 12.75 -9.58 -5.22
N TRP A 92 12.53 -8.47 -4.53
CA TRP A 92 11.88 -7.31 -5.14
C TRP A 92 12.73 -6.68 -6.23
N PRO A 93 12.23 -6.57 -7.48
CA PRO A 93 12.99 -6.08 -8.63
C PRO A 93 13.06 -4.55 -8.67
N VAL A 94 13.06 -3.90 -7.52
CA VAL A 94 13.11 -2.44 -7.35
C VAL A 94 14.28 -2.10 -6.44
N ALA A 95 15.19 -1.27 -6.93
CA ALA A 95 16.40 -0.92 -6.22
C ALA A 95 16.26 0.27 -5.28
N ALA A 96 15.30 1.18 -5.55
CA ALA A 96 15.03 2.37 -4.76
C ALA A 96 13.59 2.84 -4.94
N ALA A 97 13.03 3.44 -3.90
CA ALA A 97 11.76 4.15 -3.91
C ALA A 97 11.82 5.29 -2.89
N GLU A 98 11.21 6.42 -3.21
CA GLU A 98 11.08 7.56 -2.31
C GLU A 98 9.81 7.47 -1.46
N ALA A 99 8.84 6.64 -1.87
CA ALA A 99 7.67 6.30 -1.08
C ALA A 99 7.16 4.90 -1.46
N ILE A 100 6.49 4.24 -0.53
CA ILE A 100 5.81 2.96 -0.76
C ILE A 100 4.35 3.09 -0.33
N VAL A 101 3.43 2.63 -1.17
CA VAL A 101 1.99 2.60 -0.89
C VAL A 101 1.48 1.17 -0.95
N CYS A 102 0.65 0.79 0.00
CA CYS A 102 -0.02 -0.50 0.02
C CYS A 102 -1.49 -0.31 0.46
N ILE A 103 -2.41 -0.66 -0.42
CA ILE A 103 -3.85 -0.44 -0.24
C ILE A 103 -4.54 -1.79 -0.05
N ASN A 104 -5.14 -1.99 1.13
CA ASN A 104 -5.90 -3.19 1.53
C ASN A 104 -5.15 -4.53 1.58
N MET A 105 -3.98 -4.69 1.00
CA MET A 105 -3.27 -5.98 0.93
C MET A 105 -3.04 -6.61 2.31
N VAL A 106 -2.72 -5.81 3.31
CA VAL A 106 -2.42 -6.26 4.69
C VAL A 106 -3.54 -7.13 5.29
N HIS A 107 -4.79 -6.90 4.87
CA HIS A 107 -5.97 -7.64 5.36
C HIS A 107 -6.31 -8.84 4.48
N ILE A 108 -5.92 -8.80 3.21
CA ILE A 108 -6.29 -9.75 2.14
C ILE A 108 -5.07 -10.62 1.77
N SER A 109 -4.20 -10.83 2.71
CA SER A 109 -2.99 -11.65 2.55
C SER A 109 -2.63 -12.34 3.86
N PRO A 110 -1.84 -13.43 3.82
CA PRO A 110 -1.20 -13.98 4.99
C PRO A 110 -0.27 -12.97 5.68
N TRP A 111 -0.04 -13.14 6.98
CA TRP A 111 0.77 -12.22 7.78
C TRP A 111 2.21 -12.09 7.27
N GLU A 112 2.74 -13.11 6.64
CA GLU A 112 4.07 -13.16 6.01
C GLU A 112 4.24 -12.05 4.97
N ALA A 113 3.18 -11.71 4.23
CA ALA A 113 3.22 -10.59 3.28
C ALA A 113 3.40 -9.24 3.98
N THR A 114 2.82 -9.09 5.18
CA THR A 114 3.01 -7.88 6.00
C THR A 114 4.43 -7.82 6.59
N LEU A 115 4.97 -8.96 7.04
CA LEU A 115 6.36 -9.05 7.50
C LEU A 115 7.33 -8.63 6.40
N GLY A 116 7.19 -9.20 5.22
CA GLY A 116 8.05 -8.87 4.08
C GLY A 116 7.85 -7.45 3.56
N LEU A 117 6.61 -6.92 3.61
CA LEU A 117 6.34 -5.51 3.26
C LEU A 117 7.18 -4.55 4.11
N PHE A 118 7.21 -4.73 5.44
CA PHE A 118 8.00 -3.86 6.31
C PHE A 118 9.50 -4.04 6.13
N ALA A 119 9.98 -5.27 5.94
CA ALA A 119 11.39 -5.54 5.66
C ALA A 119 11.84 -4.91 4.35
N GLY A 120 11.06 -5.06 3.27
CA GLY A 120 11.33 -4.46 1.98
C GLY A 120 11.25 -2.93 2.01
N ALA A 121 10.26 -2.38 2.73
CA ALA A 121 10.12 -0.94 2.91
C ALA A 121 11.31 -0.34 3.66
N ALA A 122 11.72 -0.94 4.77
CA ALA A 122 12.91 -0.49 5.52
C ALA A 122 14.15 -0.44 4.63
N ARG A 123 14.38 -1.49 3.82
CA ARG A 123 15.52 -1.55 2.91
C ARG A 123 15.49 -0.46 1.82
N LEU A 124 14.31 -0.19 1.24
CA LEU A 124 14.20 0.76 0.14
C LEU A 124 14.16 2.21 0.61
N LEU A 125 13.54 2.49 1.78
CA LEU A 125 13.29 3.85 2.28
C LEU A 125 14.40 4.38 3.19
N ASP A 126 15.32 3.54 3.68
CA ASP A 126 16.36 3.93 4.66
C ASP A 126 17.18 5.15 4.21
N ARG A 127 17.46 5.26 2.91
CA ARG A 127 18.31 6.32 2.36
C ARG A 127 17.62 7.68 2.27
N HIS A 128 16.30 7.71 2.14
CA HIS A 128 15.54 8.91 1.80
C HIS A 128 14.59 9.36 2.90
N GLY A 129 14.39 8.53 3.95
CA GLY A 129 13.44 8.80 5.01
C GLY A 129 11.98 8.86 4.53
N GLY A 130 11.69 8.26 3.38
CA GLY A 130 10.38 8.28 2.74
C GLY A 130 9.32 7.48 3.52
N PRO A 131 8.03 7.67 3.21
CA PRO A 131 6.95 6.99 3.88
C PRO A 131 6.65 5.61 3.30
N LEU A 132 6.33 4.65 4.18
CA LEU A 132 5.47 3.52 3.90
C LEU A 132 4.04 3.90 4.30
N ILE A 133 3.12 3.93 3.35
CA ILE A 133 1.73 4.35 3.56
C ILE A 133 0.81 3.14 3.38
N LEU A 134 0.08 2.80 4.43
CA LEU A 134 -0.85 1.68 4.47
C LEU A 134 -2.29 2.20 4.60
N TYR A 135 -3.18 1.80 3.69
CA TYR A 135 -4.59 2.14 3.75
C TYR A 135 -5.45 0.89 3.94
N GLY A 136 -6.46 0.99 4.79
CA GLY A 136 -7.48 -0.03 5.00
C GLY A 136 -8.17 0.08 6.35
N PRO A 137 -9.03 -0.88 6.71
CA PRO A 137 -9.61 -0.99 8.04
C PRO A 137 -8.62 -1.66 8.98
N TYR A 138 -8.39 -1.10 10.16
CA TYR A 138 -7.53 -1.66 11.20
C TYR A 138 -8.29 -1.75 12.51
N LEU A 139 -7.88 -2.68 13.36
CA LEU A 139 -8.24 -2.70 14.78
C LEU A 139 -7.29 -1.75 15.52
N GLU A 140 -7.83 -0.94 16.43
CA GLU A 140 -7.04 0.00 17.24
C GLU A 140 -7.38 -0.19 18.72
N GLN A 141 -6.39 -0.25 19.57
CA GLN A 141 -6.61 -0.41 21.02
C GLN A 141 -7.38 0.77 21.59
N GLY A 142 -8.45 0.47 22.33
CA GLY A 142 -9.29 1.51 22.94
C GLY A 142 -10.24 2.24 21.98
N VAL A 143 -10.35 1.77 20.73
CA VAL A 143 -11.29 2.29 19.74
C VAL A 143 -12.28 1.20 19.37
N ASP A 144 -13.57 1.47 19.46
CA ASP A 144 -14.62 0.55 19.05
C ASP A 144 -14.53 0.31 17.53
N THR A 145 -14.48 -0.97 17.16
CA THR A 145 -14.46 -1.33 15.74
C THR A 145 -15.87 -1.23 15.16
N ALA A 146 -16.01 -0.50 14.07
CA ALA A 146 -17.30 -0.36 13.39
C ALA A 146 -17.90 -1.72 12.98
N PRO A 147 -19.22 -1.94 13.12
CA PRO A 147 -19.87 -3.19 12.75
C PRO A 147 -19.54 -3.65 11.32
N SER A 148 -19.50 -2.73 10.35
CA SER A 148 -19.12 -3.04 8.97
C SER A 148 -17.70 -3.59 8.82
N ASN A 149 -16.77 -3.18 9.67
CA ASN A 149 -15.41 -3.69 9.67
C ASN A 149 -15.34 -5.09 10.30
N LEU A 150 -16.15 -5.37 11.32
CA LEU A 150 -16.28 -6.72 11.90
C LEU A 150 -16.89 -7.71 10.89
N GLU A 151 -17.92 -7.29 10.15
CA GLU A 151 -18.51 -8.08 9.07
C GLU A 151 -17.49 -8.35 7.95
N PHE A 152 -16.70 -7.34 7.58
CA PHE A 152 -15.64 -7.48 6.60
C PHE A 152 -14.56 -8.46 7.09
N ASP A 153 -14.12 -8.36 8.34
CA ASP A 153 -13.17 -9.29 8.95
C ASP A 153 -13.67 -10.73 8.91
N ALA A 154 -14.93 -10.95 9.30
CA ALA A 154 -15.56 -12.27 9.23
C ALA A 154 -15.61 -12.82 7.80
N SER A 155 -15.93 -11.97 6.81
CA SER A 155 -15.96 -12.36 5.40
C SER A 155 -14.58 -12.72 4.85
N LEU A 156 -13.52 -12.02 5.30
CA LEU A 156 -12.15 -12.33 4.92
C LEU A 156 -11.71 -13.68 5.49
N LYS A 157 -11.94 -13.91 6.78
CA LYS A 157 -11.61 -15.16 7.47
C LYS A 157 -12.35 -16.37 6.91
N ALA A 158 -13.58 -16.18 6.43
CA ALA A 158 -14.35 -17.24 5.76
C ALA A 158 -13.74 -17.63 4.39
N ARG A 159 -13.03 -16.72 3.71
CA ARG A 159 -12.35 -16.97 2.43
C ARG A 159 -10.98 -17.63 2.61
N ASP A 160 -10.21 -17.13 3.58
CA ASP A 160 -8.92 -17.69 3.98
C ASP A 160 -8.69 -17.35 5.46
N GLY A 161 -8.55 -18.36 6.32
CA GLY A 161 -8.37 -18.18 7.76
C GLY A 161 -7.09 -17.42 8.16
N ARG A 162 -6.17 -17.21 7.22
CA ARG A 162 -4.95 -16.40 7.42
C ARG A 162 -5.20 -14.89 7.18
N TRP A 163 -6.33 -14.53 6.56
CA TRP A 163 -6.73 -13.16 6.28
C TRP A 163 -7.51 -12.56 7.45
N GLY A 164 -7.67 -11.26 7.44
CA GLY A 164 -8.46 -10.53 8.44
C GLY A 164 -7.83 -9.20 8.82
N LEU A 165 -8.57 -8.41 9.57
CA LEU A 165 -8.09 -7.12 10.08
C LEU A 165 -6.90 -7.32 11.00
N ARG A 166 -5.98 -6.38 10.94
CA ARG A 166 -4.78 -6.38 11.77
C ARG A 166 -4.87 -5.26 12.80
N GLU A 167 -4.29 -5.51 13.97
CA GLU A 167 -4.13 -4.47 14.99
C GLU A 167 -3.08 -3.45 14.55
N ALA A 168 -3.38 -2.15 14.63
CA ALA A 168 -2.43 -1.09 14.32
C ALA A 168 -1.17 -1.18 15.21
N GLU A 169 -1.34 -1.57 16.47
CA GLU A 169 -0.24 -1.77 17.42
C GLU A 169 0.65 -2.98 17.06
N ALA A 170 0.11 -3.99 16.39
CA ALA A 170 0.93 -5.10 15.87
C ALA A 170 1.84 -4.62 14.73
N LEU A 171 1.32 -3.72 13.88
CA LEU A 171 2.11 -3.07 12.84
C LEU A 171 3.16 -2.13 13.43
N ASP A 172 2.85 -1.40 14.50
CA ASP A 172 3.82 -0.56 15.20
C ASP A 172 4.99 -1.37 15.78
N ARG A 173 4.66 -2.52 16.39
CA ARG A 173 5.70 -3.44 16.88
C ARG A 173 6.56 -4.01 15.73
N LEU A 174 5.93 -4.30 14.59
CA LEU A 174 6.65 -4.76 13.40
C LEU A 174 7.52 -3.64 12.81
N ALA A 175 7.00 -2.42 12.72
CA ALA A 175 7.76 -1.25 12.29
C ALA A 175 9.01 -1.04 13.15
N ALA A 176 8.86 -1.11 14.48
CA ALA A 176 9.99 -0.96 15.41
C ALA A 176 11.09 -2.02 15.21
N ARG A 177 10.73 -3.25 14.83
CA ARG A 177 11.70 -4.32 14.51
C ARG A 177 12.45 -4.09 13.19
N ASN A 178 11.94 -3.21 12.34
CA ASN A 178 12.54 -2.82 11.07
C ASN A 178 13.08 -1.38 11.10
N ASP A 179 13.42 -0.85 12.27
CA ASP A 179 13.93 0.51 12.45
C ASP A 179 13.02 1.59 11.87
N MET A 180 11.72 1.35 11.87
CA MET A 180 10.69 2.29 11.44
C MET A 180 9.79 2.69 12.62
N ALA A 181 9.06 3.79 12.48
CA ALA A 181 8.06 4.22 13.42
C ALA A 181 6.84 4.82 12.71
N ARG A 182 5.65 4.67 13.32
CA ARG A 182 4.46 5.36 12.85
C ARG A 182 4.63 6.87 13.04
N SER A 183 4.59 7.62 11.95
CA SER A 183 4.73 9.08 11.93
C SER A 183 3.38 9.80 11.86
N ALA A 184 2.34 9.15 11.28
CA ALA A 184 1.01 9.73 11.17
C ALA A 184 -0.09 8.65 11.11
N ARG A 185 -1.31 9.08 11.47
CA ARG A 185 -2.56 8.34 11.32
C ARG A 185 -3.65 9.28 10.84
N TYR A 186 -4.34 8.90 9.77
CA TYR A 186 -5.45 9.65 9.18
C TYR A 186 -6.72 8.83 9.20
N GLY A 187 -7.81 9.36 9.75
CA GLY A 187 -9.15 8.81 9.60
C GLY A 187 -9.70 9.11 8.22
N LEU A 188 -10.27 8.12 7.54
CA LEU A 188 -10.82 8.23 6.20
C LEU A 188 -12.28 7.73 6.16
N PRO A 189 -13.04 8.07 5.11
CA PRO A 189 -14.43 7.61 4.99
C PRO A 189 -14.58 6.09 5.12
N THR A 190 -15.77 5.66 5.49
CA THR A 190 -16.17 4.25 5.62
C THR A 190 -15.32 3.47 6.63
N ASN A 191 -14.96 4.12 7.74
CA ASN A 191 -14.23 3.51 8.86
C ASN A 191 -12.85 2.91 8.47
N ASN A 192 -12.23 3.43 7.42
CA ASN A 192 -10.85 3.12 7.06
C ASN A 192 -9.91 4.15 7.67
N ILE A 193 -8.65 3.76 7.80
CA ILE A 193 -7.59 4.67 8.21
C ILE A 193 -6.38 4.51 7.28
N THR A 194 -5.55 5.55 7.26
CA THR A 194 -4.21 5.47 6.70
C THR A 194 -3.19 5.56 7.82
N LEU A 195 -2.27 4.60 7.86
CA LEU A 195 -1.12 4.56 8.74
C LEU A 195 0.13 4.88 7.94
N VAL A 196 0.95 5.79 8.44
CA VAL A 196 2.20 6.22 7.78
C VAL A 196 3.37 5.83 8.66
N TYR A 197 4.32 5.10 8.11
CA TYR A 197 5.55 4.69 8.78
C TYR A 197 6.75 5.28 8.07
N ARG A 198 7.78 5.68 8.84
CA ARG A 198 9.05 6.20 8.30
C ARG A 198 10.23 5.54 8.99
N PRO A 199 11.37 5.41 8.30
CA PRO A 199 12.61 5.04 8.96
C PRO A 199 12.90 5.97 10.14
N ARG A 200 13.40 5.41 11.24
CA ARG A 200 13.85 6.21 12.38
C ARG A 200 15.12 6.94 12.00
N ALA A 201 15.25 8.20 12.43
CA ALA A 201 16.50 8.90 12.31
C ALA A 201 17.59 8.09 13.02
N LYS A 202 18.69 7.77 12.30
CA LYS A 202 19.85 7.15 12.95
C LYS A 202 20.42 8.16 13.93
N ALA A 203 20.61 7.72 15.19
CA ALA A 203 21.34 8.54 16.15
C ALA A 203 22.73 8.84 15.58
N ALA A 204 23.06 10.12 15.53
CA ALA A 204 24.36 10.60 15.09
C ALA A 204 25.47 10.13 16.06
#